data_b93c0261942b455c7be8dbc2f1fd7bf0
#
_entry.id   b93c0261942b455c7be8dbc2f1fd7bf0
#
_cell.length_a   1.000
_cell.length_b   1.000
_cell.length_c   1.000
_cell.angle_alpha   90.00
_cell.angle_beta   90.00
_cell.angle_gamma   90.00
#
_symmetry.space_group_name_H-M   'P 1'
#
loop_
_entity.id
_entity.type
_entity.pdbx_description
1 polymer ?
#
loop_
_entity_poly.entity_id
_entity_poly.type
_entity_poly.pdbx_seq_one_letter_code
_entity_poly.pdbx_strand_id
1 'polypeptide(L)'
;NVGARLALPKSWLLTGTYGFDITSNFDESNRINSDSVLPRVRSDIVKYLTEGDTGLDSLYLEKRGTAMNDIHYRVFGGVLESMFSGFGGEVLYQPYQSRLAYGLSANWVQQRDYDKSFKHLDYKTSTAFASVYWATPFYNVDVAVHAGKYLAKDVGATLEVRRTFHNGWSVGLWATKTDVSAEDFG
;
A
#
# COMPACT_ATOMS: atom_id res chain seq x y z
N ASN A 1 6.45 14.48 -10.13
CA ASN A 1 5.40 14.63 -9.10
C ASN A 1 5.82 15.69 -8.09
N VAL A 2 4.87 16.48 -7.60
CA VAL A 2 5.07 17.45 -6.51
C VAL A 2 4.22 17.02 -5.33
N GLY A 3 4.83 16.89 -4.16
CA GLY A 3 4.15 16.49 -2.94
C GLY A 3 4.32 17.50 -1.83
N ALA A 4 3.31 17.64 -0.99
CA ALA A 4 3.32 18.47 0.20
C ALA A 4 2.78 17.70 1.41
N ARG A 5 3.34 17.99 2.58
CA ARG A 5 2.84 17.49 3.87
C ARG A 5 2.63 18.64 4.81
N LEU A 6 1.46 18.73 5.39
CA LEU A 6 1.09 19.75 6.37
C LEU A 6 0.77 19.09 7.70
N ALA A 7 1.61 19.40 8.70
CA ALA A 7 1.35 18.98 10.07
C ALA A 7 0.27 19.86 10.69
N LEU A 8 -0.77 19.25 11.20
CA LEU A 8 -1.90 19.89 11.83
C LEU A 8 -1.87 19.61 13.35
N PRO A 9 -2.59 20.42 14.16
CA PRO A 9 -2.68 20.17 15.61
C PRO A 9 -3.16 18.74 15.95
N LYS A 10 -2.78 18.27 17.13
CA LYS A 10 -3.20 16.97 17.70
C LYS A 10 -2.77 15.76 16.85
N SER A 11 -1.58 15.81 16.26
CA SER A 11 -0.97 14.71 15.49
C SER A 11 -1.72 14.34 14.20
N TRP A 12 -2.46 15.27 13.63
CA TRP A 12 -3.01 15.13 12.30
C TRP A 12 -1.99 15.55 11.25
N LEU A 13 -1.97 14.84 10.12
CA LEU A 13 -1.10 15.12 8.97
C LEU A 13 -1.93 15.05 7.70
N LEU A 14 -1.94 16.14 6.94
CA LEU A 14 -2.49 16.18 5.59
C LEU A 14 -1.35 15.95 4.59
N THR A 15 -1.50 14.95 3.75
CA THR A 15 -0.53 14.63 2.69
C THR A 15 -1.21 14.75 1.33
N GLY A 16 -0.58 15.44 0.39
CA GLY A 16 -1.03 15.56 -0.99
C GLY A 16 0.13 15.38 -1.96
N THR A 17 -0.13 14.69 -3.08
CA THR A 17 0.81 14.52 -4.18
C THR A 17 0.08 14.74 -5.49
N TYR A 18 0.62 15.60 -6.34
CA TYR A 18 0.11 15.87 -7.67
C TYR A 18 1.15 15.45 -8.71
N GLY A 19 0.73 14.63 -9.65
CA GLY A 19 1.54 14.18 -10.77
C GLY A 19 1.43 15.11 -11.97
N PHE A 20 2.55 15.36 -12.62
CA PHE A 20 2.61 16.07 -13.92
C PHE A 20 3.36 15.16 -14.89
N ASP A 21 2.78 14.91 -16.05
CA ASP A 21 3.54 14.33 -17.15
C ASP A 21 4.31 15.45 -17.88
N ILE A 22 5.62 15.26 -18.02
CA ILE A 22 6.49 16.18 -18.77
C ILE A 22 6.82 15.55 -20.13
N THR A 23 7.03 14.25 -20.16
CA THR A 23 7.31 13.50 -21.37
C THR A 23 7.04 12.02 -21.10
N SER A 24 6.09 11.41 -21.78
CA SER A 24 5.82 9.99 -21.69
C SER A 24 5.64 9.36 -23.05
N ASN A 25 5.94 8.08 -23.15
CA ASN A 25 5.68 7.23 -24.31
C ASN A 25 4.79 6.04 -23.92
N PHE A 26 3.95 6.21 -22.91
CA PHE A 26 3.03 5.15 -22.46
C PHE A 26 1.96 4.80 -23.51
N ASP A 27 1.64 5.74 -24.41
CA ASP A 27 0.73 5.51 -25.53
C ASP A 27 1.25 4.44 -26.51
N GLU A 28 2.58 4.23 -26.53
CA GLU A 28 3.24 3.18 -27.34
C GLU A 28 3.32 1.84 -26.59
N SER A 29 2.79 1.76 -25.38
CA SER A 29 2.84 0.54 -24.56
C SER A 29 1.95 -0.55 -25.16
N ASN A 30 2.55 -1.55 -25.79
CA ASN A 30 1.91 -2.79 -26.26
C ASN A 30 1.64 -3.77 -25.11
N ARG A 31 1.39 -3.29 -23.87
CA ARG A 31 1.11 -4.19 -22.76
C ARG A 31 -0.22 -4.89 -23.00
N ILE A 32 -0.16 -6.17 -23.28
CA ILE A 32 -1.34 -7.04 -23.47
C ILE A 32 -2.16 -7.01 -22.18
N ASN A 33 -3.48 -6.82 -22.33
CA ASN A 33 -4.38 -6.97 -21.18
C ASN A 33 -4.21 -8.37 -20.59
N SER A 34 -4.04 -8.44 -19.27
CA SER A 34 -3.97 -9.71 -18.58
C SER A 34 -5.27 -10.51 -18.79
N ASP A 35 -5.15 -11.79 -19.04
CA ASP A 35 -6.28 -12.74 -19.14
C ASP A 35 -6.74 -13.22 -17.75
N SER A 36 -6.19 -12.65 -16.67
CA SER A 36 -6.53 -12.98 -15.30
C SER A 36 -8.02 -12.85 -15.03
N VAL A 37 -8.59 -13.84 -14.36
CA VAL A 37 -9.98 -13.83 -13.85
C VAL A 37 -10.14 -12.92 -12.63
N LEU A 38 -9.04 -12.48 -12.03
CA LEU A 38 -9.04 -11.58 -10.89
C LEU A 38 -9.44 -10.16 -11.28
N PRO A 39 -10.01 -9.38 -10.34
CA PRO A 39 -10.22 -7.96 -10.53
C PRO A 39 -8.90 -7.23 -10.89
N ARG A 40 -8.96 -6.35 -11.88
CA ARG A 40 -7.79 -5.63 -12.41
C ARG A 40 -7.32 -4.51 -11.48
N VAL A 41 -6.94 -4.85 -10.26
CA VAL A 41 -6.59 -3.89 -9.20
C VAL A 41 -5.24 -3.21 -9.40
N ARG A 42 -4.36 -3.76 -10.25
CA ARG A 42 -3.05 -3.19 -10.60
C ARG A 42 -2.73 -3.26 -12.09
N SER A 43 -3.33 -4.17 -12.84
CA SER A 43 -3.06 -4.34 -14.27
C SER A 43 -3.54 -3.17 -15.12
N ASP A 44 -4.54 -2.42 -14.69
CA ASP A 44 -5.04 -1.21 -15.35
C ASP A 44 -4.15 0.04 -15.13
N ILE A 45 -2.97 -0.10 -14.53
CA ILE A 45 -2.07 1.04 -14.26
C ILE A 45 -1.76 1.85 -15.51
N VAL A 46 -1.67 1.22 -16.69
CA VAL A 46 -1.41 1.90 -17.96
C VAL A 46 -2.50 2.92 -18.26
N LYS A 47 -3.77 2.61 -18.01
CA LYS A 47 -4.89 3.56 -18.22
C LYS A 47 -4.75 4.79 -17.32
N TYR A 48 -4.31 4.61 -16.07
CA TYR A 48 -4.06 5.74 -15.16
C TYR A 48 -2.84 6.58 -15.55
N LEU A 49 -1.93 6.01 -16.34
CA LEU A 49 -0.76 6.72 -16.86
C LEU A 49 -1.05 7.43 -18.19
N THR A 50 -2.04 6.95 -18.97
CA THR A 50 -2.42 7.52 -20.26
C THR A 50 -3.57 8.51 -20.14
N GLU A 51 -4.67 8.16 -19.45
CA GLU A 51 -5.84 9.02 -19.29
C GLU A 51 -5.68 10.02 -18.12
N GLY A 52 -4.88 9.66 -17.10
CA GLY A 52 -4.57 10.47 -15.93
C GLY A 52 -3.09 10.84 -15.84
N ASP A 53 -2.48 11.19 -16.96
CA ASP A 53 -1.08 11.59 -17.10
C ASP A 53 -0.72 12.73 -16.14
N THR A 54 -1.62 13.71 -16.02
CA THR A 54 -1.54 14.82 -15.08
C THR A 54 -2.74 14.79 -14.15
N GLY A 55 -2.53 14.67 -12.84
CA GLY A 55 -3.64 14.56 -11.89
C GLY A 55 -3.24 14.36 -10.45
N LEU A 56 -4.26 14.24 -9.59
CA LEU A 56 -4.09 14.03 -8.15
C LEU A 56 -3.73 12.57 -7.87
N ASP A 57 -2.46 12.32 -7.49
CA ASP A 57 -2.00 10.98 -7.13
C ASP A 57 -2.45 10.58 -5.72
N SER A 58 -2.36 11.50 -4.76
CA SER A 58 -2.86 11.25 -3.40
C SER A 58 -3.30 12.53 -2.72
N LEU A 59 -4.33 12.45 -1.88
CA LEU A 59 -4.75 13.50 -0.94
C LEU A 59 -5.49 12.85 0.22
N TYR A 60 -4.81 12.67 1.34
CA TYR A 60 -5.40 12.02 2.50
C TYR A 60 -5.01 12.68 3.81
N LEU A 61 -5.91 12.57 4.76
CA LEU A 61 -5.70 12.98 6.15
C LEU A 61 -5.38 11.74 6.97
N GLU A 62 -4.35 11.82 7.82
CA GLU A 62 -4.01 10.75 8.74
C GLU A 62 -3.80 11.29 10.15
N LYS A 63 -4.03 10.43 11.13
CA LYS A 63 -3.68 10.65 12.52
C LYS A 63 -2.88 9.47 13.02
N ARG A 64 -1.78 9.77 13.70
CA ARG A 64 -0.93 8.77 14.36
C ARG A 64 -0.87 9.07 15.86
N GLY A 65 -0.73 8.04 16.66
CA GLY A 65 -0.56 8.19 18.08
C GLY A 65 -0.17 6.90 18.78
N THR A 66 0.05 7.04 20.09
CA THR A 66 0.27 5.92 20.99
C THR A 66 -0.93 5.86 21.93
N ALA A 67 -1.63 4.74 21.98
CA ALA A 67 -2.84 4.58 22.79
C ALA A 67 -2.49 4.16 24.21
N MET A 68 -1.51 3.27 24.37
CA MET A 68 -0.96 2.77 25.64
C MET A 68 0.53 2.49 25.41
N ASN A 69 1.26 2.18 26.49
CA ASN A 69 2.64 1.76 26.34
C ASN A 69 2.72 0.64 25.30
N ASP A 70 3.65 0.77 24.35
CA ASP A 70 3.94 -0.20 23.31
C ASP A 70 2.82 -0.40 22.25
N ILE A 71 1.68 0.30 22.31
CA ILE A 71 0.60 0.23 21.33
C ILE A 71 0.51 1.54 20.54
N HIS A 72 0.86 1.45 19.28
CA HIS A 72 0.79 2.56 18.33
C HIS A 72 -0.38 2.36 17.36
N TYR A 73 -0.98 3.46 16.92
CA TYR A 73 -2.06 3.41 15.95
C TYR A 73 -1.89 4.46 14.85
N ARG A 74 -2.49 4.18 13.71
CA ARG A 74 -2.66 5.09 12.60
C ARG A 74 -4.07 4.93 12.04
N VAL A 75 -4.77 6.03 11.78
CA VAL A 75 -6.03 6.06 11.03
C VAL A 75 -5.89 7.07 9.90
N PHE A 76 -6.47 6.78 8.77
CA PHE A 76 -6.34 7.63 7.59
C PHE A 76 -7.54 7.49 6.66
N GLY A 77 -7.75 8.51 5.80
CA GLY A 77 -8.79 8.49 4.80
C GLY A 77 -8.64 9.60 3.77
N GLY A 78 -9.14 9.33 2.57
CA GLY A 78 -9.09 10.22 1.43
C GLY A 78 -8.67 9.52 0.14
N VAL A 79 -8.04 10.23 -0.75
CA VAL A 79 -7.38 9.68 -1.95
C VAL A 79 -6.05 9.09 -1.53
N LEU A 80 -5.97 7.77 -1.39
CA LEU A 80 -4.81 7.08 -0.83
C LEU A 80 -3.68 6.93 -1.85
N GLU A 81 -4.04 6.67 -3.09
CA GLU A 81 -3.13 6.51 -4.22
C GLU A 81 -3.82 6.85 -5.56
N SER A 82 -3.08 6.78 -6.66
CA SER A 82 -3.62 7.08 -8.00
C SER A 82 -4.84 6.24 -8.35
N MET A 83 -4.87 4.96 -7.94
CA MET A 83 -5.93 4.00 -8.32
C MET A 83 -7.04 3.86 -7.28
N PHE A 84 -6.80 4.18 -6.01
CA PHE A 84 -7.76 3.93 -4.92
C PHE A 84 -7.90 5.09 -3.96
N SER A 85 -9.14 5.37 -3.60
CA SER A 85 -9.49 6.18 -2.44
C SER A 85 -10.23 5.33 -1.40
N GLY A 86 -10.23 5.77 -0.15
CA GLY A 86 -10.85 5.04 0.93
C GLY A 86 -10.38 5.50 2.30
N PHE A 87 -10.56 4.62 3.27
CA PHE A 87 -10.11 4.84 4.64
C PHE A 87 -9.61 3.56 5.26
N GLY A 88 -8.79 3.69 6.29
CA GLY A 88 -8.23 2.54 6.97
C GLY A 88 -7.66 2.87 8.33
N GLY A 89 -7.21 1.82 8.99
CA GLY A 89 -6.55 1.92 10.28
C GLY A 89 -5.55 0.78 10.49
N GLU A 90 -4.56 1.08 11.30
CA GLU A 90 -3.49 0.18 11.67
C GLU A 90 -3.23 0.28 13.16
N VAL A 91 -2.92 -0.85 13.78
CA VAL A 91 -2.46 -0.94 15.17
C VAL A 91 -1.18 -1.77 15.18
N LEU A 92 -0.16 -1.27 15.87
CA LEU A 92 1.11 -1.94 16.06
C LEU A 92 1.36 -2.10 17.57
N TYR A 93 1.55 -3.33 18.01
CA TYR A 93 2.04 -3.65 19.32
C TYR A 93 3.53 -4.00 19.25
N GLN A 94 4.37 -3.16 19.83
CA GLN A 94 5.82 -3.31 19.86
C GLN A 94 6.31 -3.32 21.31
N PRO A 95 6.39 -4.50 21.95
CA PRO A 95 6.81 -4.62 23.35
C PRO A 95 8.21 -4.05 23.55
N TYR A 96 8.39 -3.32 24.65
CA TYR A 96 9.70 -2.75 25.02
C TYR A 96 10.79 -3.84 25.05
N GLN A 97 11.94 -3.55 24.48
CA GLN A 97 13.09 -4.46 24.32
C GLN A 97 12.81 -5.79 23.59
N SER A 98 11.63 -5.97 22.98
CA SER A 98 11.34 -7.13 22.16
C SER A 98 11.91 -6.98 20.75
N ARG A 99 12.36 -8.08 20.19
CA ARG A 99 12.69 -8.18 18.75
C ARG A 99 11.47 -8.51 17.89
N LEU A 100 10.32 -8.76 18.53
CA LEU A 100 9.06 -9.06 17.85
C LEU A 100 8.10 -7.88 18.01
N ALA A 101 7.38 -7.57 16.94
CA ALA A 101 6.23 -6.67 16.94
C ALA A 101 5.08 -7.30 16.18
N TYR A 102 3.86 -6.90 16.50
CA TYR A 102 2.62 -7.46 15.93
C TYR A 102 1.75 -6.33 15.40
N GLY A 103 1.27 -6.49 14.18
CA GLY A 103 0.45 -5.50 13.50
C GLY A 103 -0.91 -6.06 13.11
N LEU A 104 -1.93 -5.21 13.15
CA LEU A 104 -3.23 -5.45 12.53
C LEU A 104 -3.56 -4.23 11.67
N SER A 105 -4.05 -4.46 10.46
CA SER A 105 -4.51 -3.38 9.58
C SER A 105 -5.81 -3.78 8.89
N ALA A 106 -6.68 -2.79 8.67
CA ALA A 106 -7.90 -2.96 7.90
C ALA A 106 -8.19 -1.71 7.08
N ASN A 107 -8.58 -1.90 5.82
CA ASN A 107 -8.88 -0.81 4.90
C ASN A 107 -10.15 -1.13 4.14
N TRP A 108 -10.92 -0.08 3.84
CA TRP A 108 -11.97 -0.11 2.84
C TRP A 108 -11.59 0.85 1.72
N VAL A 109 -11.61 0.37 0.47
CA VAL A 109 -11.17 1.14 -0.68
C VAL A 109 -12.11 0.97 -1.86
N GLN A 110 -12.20 2.02 -2.67
CA GLN A 110 -12.93 2.05 -3.93
C GLN A 110 -12.00 2.54 -5.04
N GLN A 111 -12.07 1.89 -6.19
CA GLN A 111 -11.27 2.24 -7.35
C GLN A 111 -11.72 3.61 -7.90
N ARG A 112 -10.73 4.46 -8.17
CA ARG A 112 -10.93 5.78 -8.79
C ARG A 112 -11.08 5.64 -10.30
N ASP A 113 -11.69 6.63 -10.92
CA ASP A 113 -11.70 6.78 -12.36
C ASP A 113 -10.29 6.98 -12.93
N TYR A 114 -10.07 6.59 -14.16
CA TYR A 114 -8.75 6.61 -14.81
C TYR A 114 -8.18 8.01 -14.97
N ASP A 115 -9.04 9.04 -15.07
CA ASP A 115 -8.66 10.46 -15.14
C ASP A 115 -8.08 11.04 -13.83
N LYS A 116 -7.92 10.20 -12.79
CA LYS A 116 -7.47 10.58 -11.44
C LYS A 116 -8.28 11.72 -10.80
N SER A 117 -9.50 11.92 -11.22
CA SER A 117 -10.45 12.85 -10.58
C SER A 117 -10.98 12.27 -9.26
N PHE A 118 -11.96 12.95 -8.66
CA PHE A 118 -12.68 12.43 -7.49
C PHE A 118 -13.81 11.45 -7.83
N LYS A 119 -13.97 11.09 -9.10
CA LYS A 119 -14.92 10.07 -9.52
C LYS A 119 -14.39 8.67 -9.19
N HIS A 120 -15.31 7.70 -9.10
CA HIS A 120 -15.00 6.33 -8.74
C HIS A 120 -15.66 5.35 -9.71
N LEU A 121 -14.99 4.24 -9.94
CA LEU A 121 -15.52 3.07 -10.61
C LEU A 121 -16.29 2.19 -9.61
N ASP A 122 -16.95 1.15 -10.12
CA ASP A 122 -17.79 0.26 -9.31
C ASP A 122 -17.00 -0.67 -8.39
N TYR A 123 -15.71 -0.90 -8.68
CA TYR A 123 -14.90 -1.82 -7.90
C TYR A 123 -14.58 -1.27 -6.51
N LYS A 124 -15.02 -2.02 -5.51
CA LYS A 124 -14.75 -1.74 -4.09
C LYS A 124 -14.43 -3.02 -3.34
N THR A 125 -13.56 -2.89 -2.36
CA THR A 125 -13.14 -4.03 -1.53
C THR A 125 -12.66 -3.59 -0.16
N SER A 126 -12.62 -4.54 0.77
CA SER A 126 -11.93 -4.39 2.04
C SER A 126 -10.70 -5.28 2.06
N THR A 127 -9.59 -4.77 2.60
CA THR A 127 -8.39 -5.53 2.90
C THR A 127 -8.18 -5.60 4.39
N ALA A 128 -7.63 -6.70 4.89
CA ALA A 128 -7.27 -6.83 6.30
C ALA A 128 -6.05 -7.75 6.43
N PHE A 129 -5.08 -7.37 7.26
CA PHE A 129 -3.86 -8.13 7.48
C PHE A 129 -3.54 -8.23 8.96
N ALA A 130 -3.09 -9.42 9.37
CA ALA A 130 -2.32 -9.65 10.58
C ALA A 130 -0.85 -9.78 10.20
N SER A 131 0.03 -9.11 10.94
CA SER A 131 1.45 -9.01 10.62
C SER A 131 2.31 -9.34 11.84
N VAL A 132 3.40 -10.06 11.61
CA VAL A 132 4.44 -10.29 12.60
C VAL A 132 5.75 -9.78 12.04
N TYR A 133 6.46 -8.96 12.81
CA TYR A 133 7.76 -8.40 12.47
C TYR A 133 8.81 -8.94 13.43
N TRP A 134 9.93 -9.39 12.90
CA TRP A 134 11.04 -9.93 13.67
C TRP A 134 12.36 -9.28 13.27
N ALA A 135 12.92 -8.47 14.16
CA ALA A 135 14.29 -7.97 14.04
C ALA A 135 15.25 -9.09 14.50
N THR A 136 15.78 -9.86 13.56
CA THR A 136 16.63 -11.02 13.90
C THR A 136 17.91 -10.56 14.60
N PRO A 137 18.52 -11.41 15.46
CA PRO A 137 19.80 -11.08 16.08
C PRO A 137 21.00 -11.21 15.12
N PHE A 138 20.76 -11.52 13.84
CA PHE A 138 21.81 -11.88 12.90
C PHE A 138 21.88 -10.87 11.74
N TYR A 139 23.07 -10.33 11.47
CA TYR A 139 23.43 -9.59 10.26
C TYR A 139 22.51 -8.43 9.87
N ASN A 140 21.81 -7.80 10.82
CA ASN A 140 20.77 -6.78 10.55
C ASN A 140 19.73 -7.26 9.53
N VAL A 141 19.24 -8.46 9.73
CA VAL A 141 18.16 -9.03 8.94
C VAL A 141 16.85 -8.84 9.68
N ASP A 142 15.87 -8.23 9.00
CA ASP A 142 14.50 -8.12 9.44
C ASP A 142 13.64 -9.09 8.62
N VAL A 143 12.71 -9.75 9.29
CA VAL A 143 11.73 -10.64 8.67
C VAL A 143 10.33 -10.13 9.02
N ALA A 144 9.45 -10.09 8.02
CA ALA A 144 8.03 -9.81 8.25
C ALA A 144 7.17 -10.87 7.57
N VAL A 145 6.08 -11.24 8.23
CA VAL A 145 5.04 -12.09 7.68
C VAL A 145 3.71 -11.35 7.78
N HIS A 146 3.01 -11.25 6.67
CA HIS A 146 1.70 -10.63 6.55
C HIS A 146 0.72 -11.66 6.06
N ALA A 147 -0.35 -11.93 6.79
CA ALA A 147 -1.40 -12.84 6.37
C ALA A 147 -2.75 -12.12 6.37
N GLY A 148 -3.51 -12.27 5.30
CA GLY A 148 -4.78 -11.59 5.20
C GLY A 148 -5.41 -11.59 3.82
N LYS A 149 -6.37 -10.68 3.65
CA LYS A 149 -7.13 -10.47 2.42
C LYS A 149 -6.52 -9.31 1.63
N TYR A 150 -6.15 -9.61 0.40
CA TYR A 150 -5.55 -8.67 -0.55
C TYR A 150 -6.59 -7.86 -1.33
N LEU A 151 -6.08 -6.98 -2.16
CA LEU A 151 -6.88 -6.00 -2.90
C LEU A 151 -7.78 -6.63 -3.98
N ALA A 152 -7.33 -7.73 -4.59
CA ALA A 152 -8.10 -8.49 -5.57
C ALA A 152 -9.12 -9.46 -4.94
N LYS A 153 -9.34 -9.36 -3.61
CA LYS A 153 -10.21 -10.19 -2.77
C LYS A 153 -9.68 -11.59 -2.47
N ASP A 154 -8.50 -11.91 -2.95
CA ASP A 154 -7.74 -13.12 -2.64
C ASP A 154 -7.25 -13.13 -1.19
N VAL A 155 -7.02 -14.31 -0.64
CA VAL A 155 -6.52 -14.50 0.73
C VAL A 155 -5.21 -15.26 0.69
N GLY A 156 -4.23 -14.82 1.47
CA GLY A 156 -2.93 -15.45 1.46
C GLY A 156 -1.96 -14.87 2.46
N ALA A 157 -0.67 -15.12 2.22
CA ALA A 157 0.40 -14.61 3.06
C ALA A 157 1.59 -14.12 2.22
N THR A 158 2.24 -13.08 2.71
CA THR A 158 3.50 -12.53 2.18
C THR A 158 4.59 -12.70 3.23
N LEU A 159 5.72 -13.25 2.83
CA LEU A 159 6.97 -13.25 3.59
C LEU A 159 7.89 -12.18 2.99
N GLU A 160 8.43 -11.34 3.85
CA GLU A 160 9.46 -10.34 3.51
C GLU A 160 10.72 -10.59 4.32
N VAL A 161 11.86 -10.51 3.67
CA VAL A 161 13.18 -10.58 4.32
C VAL A 161 14.01 -9.40 3.81
N ARG A 162 14.51 -8.58 4.73
CA ARG A 162 15.32 -7.40 4.42
C ARG A 162 16.61 -7.42 5.21
N ARG A 163 17.72 -7.15 4.56
CA ARG A 163 19.02 -6.93 5.20
C ARG A 163 19.45 -5.48 5.02
N THR A 164 19.86 -4.83 6.10
CA THR A 164 20.44 -3.49 6.08
C THR A 164 21.95 -3.60 6.39
N PHE A 165 22.76 -3.02 5.51
CA PHE A 165 24.23 -3.00 5.64
C PHE A 165 24.69 -1.75 6.39
N HIS A 166 25.90 -1.81 6.96
CA HIS A 166 26.49 -0.70 7.73
C HIS A 166 26.69 0.60 6.93
N ASN A 167 26.79 0.51 5.61
CA ASN A 167 26.91 1.65 4.71
C ASN A 167 25.56 2.30 4.35
N GLY A 168 24.45 1.84 4.96
CA GLY A 168 23.11 2.34 4.71
C GLY A 168 22.36 1.66 3.55
N TRP A 169 23.00 0.79 2.79
CA TRP A 169 22.32 0.00 1.75
C TRP A 169 21.39 -1.03 2.37
N SER A 170 20.25 -1.27 1.71
CA SER A 170 19.33 -2.33 2.08
C SER A 170 18.95 -3.16 0.86
N VAL A 171 18.88 -4.47 1.03
CA VAL A 171 18.40 -5.43 0.03
C VAL A 171 17.29 -6.24 0.66
N GLY A 172 16.18 -6.38 -0.04
CA GLY A 172 15.01 -7.14 0.40
C GLY A 172 14.47 -8.04 -0.68
N LEU A 173 13.89 -9.14 -0.25
CA LEU A 173 13.16 -10.11 -1.05
C LEU A 173 11.80 -10.32 -0.42
N TRP A 174 10.79 -10.56 -1.24
CA TRP A 174 9.48 -10.96 -0.76
C TRP A 174 8.91 -12.07 -1.65
N ALA A 175 8.03 -12.86 -1.06
CA ALA A 175 7.24 -13.86 -1.76
C ALA A 175 5.82 -13.86 -1.21
N THR A 176 4.84 -13.89 -2.11
CA THR A 176 3.43 -13.94 -1.77
C THR A 176 2.83 -15.23 -2.31
N LYS A 177 2.02 -15.89 -1.48
CA LYS A 177 1.20 -17.02 -1.88
C LYS A 177 -0.24 -16.77 -1.44
N THR A 178 -1.17 -16.84 -2.40
CA THR A 178 -2.61 -16.69 -2.16
C THR A 178 -3.36 -17.97 -2.51
N ASP A 179 -4.66 -17.98 -2.28
CA ASP A 179 -5.59 -19.05 -2.66
C ASP A 179 -5.87 -19.09 -4.16
N VAL A 180 -5.34 -18.14 -4.93
CA VAL A 180 -5.46 -18.08 -6.39
C VAL A 180 -4.30 -18.84 -7.03
N SER A 181 -4.59 -19.64 -8.05
CA SER A 181 -3.57 -20.38 -8.80
C SER A 181 -2.73 -19.44 -9.67
N ALA A 182 -1.52 -19.88 -10.03
CA ALA A 182 -0.67 -19.09 -10.94
C ALA A 182 -1.29 -18.96 -12.35
N GLU A 183 -2.10 -19.93 -12.78
CA GLU A 183 -2.80 -19.92 -14.06
C GLU A 183 -3.92 -18.88 -14.09
N ASP A 184 -4.63 -18.68 -12.96
CA ASP A 184 -5.68 -17.67 -12.84
C ASP A 184 -5.12 -16.25 -12.67
N PHE A 185 -3.85 -16.15 -12.29
CA PHE A 185 -3.17 -14.86 -12.13
C PHE A 185 -2.79 -14.21 -13.48
N GLY A 186 -2.60 -15.00 -14.52
CA GLY A 186 -2.32 -14.53 -15.89
C GLY A 186 -0.85 -14.25 -16.17
#